data_2147df855b0668fef9c6a40c881bb739
#
_entry.id   2147df855b0668fef9c6a40c881bb739
#
_cell.length_a   1.000
_cell.length_b   1.000
_cell.length_c   1.000
_cell.angle_alpha   90.00
_cell.angle_beta   90.00
_cell.angle_gamma   90.00
#
_symmetry.space_group_name_H-M   'P 1'
#
loop_
_entity.id
_entity.type
_entity.pdbx_description
1 polymer ?
#
loop_
_entity_poly.entity_id
_entity_poly.type
_entity_poly.pdbx_seq_one_letter_code
_entity_poly.pdbx_strand_id
1 'polypeptide(L)'
;MQLQEVSKEVWRDNYKAPKEKKLSDTWERQAKAAASVENPSKKQQIYEDFLWLLTDFHGIAGGRITANLGVEGREATTLFNCYVHNPADIGYKDVDSIHGIYDMLKAQALTLKSEGGYGMNFSWIRPAGMYVAGIGSRTPGVLAFMELWEISSKTITRGSEKIIDYIREGEKKKIRKGAQMGILEIWHPEIEDFIEAKLTKGRLEKFNLSVG
;
A
#
# COMPACT_ATOMS: atom_id res chain seq x y z
N MET A 1 -19.84 -25.36 2.06
CA MET A 1 -18.53 -25.69 2.67
C MET A 1 -18.48 -25.24 4.13
N GLN A 2 -17.91 -26.05 5.04
CA GLN A 2 -17.75 -25.67 6.45
C GLN A 2 -16.39 -24.95 6.63
N LEU A 3 -16.42 -23.67 7.00
CA LEU A 3 -15.20 -22.89 7.27
C LEU A 3 -14.55 -23.32 8.58
N GLN A 4 -13.22 -23.36 8.60
CA GLN A 4 -12.44 -23.47 9.82
C GLN A 4 -12.64 -22.23 10.70
N GLU A 5 -12.49 -22.36 12.03
CA GLU A 5 -12.67 -21.22 12.94
C GLU A 5 -11.69 -20.08 12.64
N VAL A 6 -10.44 -20.38 12.33
CA VAL A 6 -9.46 -19.36 11.93
C VAL A 6 -9.91 -18.58 10.69
N SER A 7 -10.54 -19.23 9.71
CA SER A 7 -11.05 -18.56 8.50
C SER A 7 -12.21 -17.61 8.81
N LYS A 8 -13.09 -18.01 9.75
CA LYS A 8 -14.19 -17.17 10.22
C LYS A 8 -13.68 -15.95 10.96
N GLU A 9 -12.67 -16.12 11.81
CA GLU A 9 -12.02 -15.03 12.54
C GLU A 9 -11.35 -14.05 11.58
N VAL A 10 -10.52 -14.55 10.65
CA VAL A 10 -9.84 -13.73 9.63
C VAL A 10 -10.84 -12.97 8.78
N TRP A 11 -11.94 -13.62 8.34
CA TRP A 11 -12.99 -12.92 7.61
C TRP A 11 -13.64 -11.81 8.44
N ARG A 12 -14.05 -12.10 9.65
CA ARG A 12 -14.69 -11.14 10.56
C ARG A 12 -13.82 -9.92 10.82
N ASP A 13 -12.54 -10.14 11.08
CA ASP A 13 -11.63 -9.10 11.54
C ASP A 13 -11.05 -8.25 10.41
N ASN A 14 -10.97 -8.81 9.17
CA ASN A 14 -10.28 -8.13 8.07
C ASN A 14 -11.16 -7.82 6.85
N TYR A 15 -12.24 -8.58 6.61
CA TYR A 15 -12.96 -8.54 5.33
C TYR A 15 -14.44 -8.22 5.43
N LYS A 16 -15.06 -8.57 6.55
CA LYS A 16 -16.48 -8.34 6.79
C LYS A 16 -16.83 -6.85 6.77
N ALA A 17 -17.78 -6.44 5.91
CA ALA A 17 -18.34 -5.10 5.96
C ALA A 17 -19.34 -4.95 7.12
N PRO A 18 -19.61 -3.72 7.63
CA PRO A 18 -20.44 -3.50 8.82
C PRO A 18 -21.83 -4.14 8.78
N LYS A 19 -22.47 -4.13 7.61
CA LYS A 19 -23.84 -4.66 7.42
C LYS A 19 -23.90 -6.18 7.15
N GLU A 20 -22.76 -6.82 6.92
CA GLU A 20 -22.69 -8.26 6.61
C GLU A 20 -22.88 -9.14 7.85
N LYS A 21 -23.56 -10.25 7.71
CA LYS A 21 -23.80 -11.22 8.79
C LYS A 21 -23.10 -12.56 8.53
N LYS A 22 -22.95 -12.94 7.26
CA LYS A 22 -22.37 -14.21 6.81
C LYS A 22 -21.47 -13.98 5.61
N LEU A 23 -20.61 -14.93 5.30
CA LEU A 23 -19.62 -14.82 4.22
C LEU A 23 -20.26 -14.61 2.83
N SER A 24 -21.43 -15.21 2.59
CA SER A 24 -22.14 -15.01 1.33
C SER A 24 -22.54 -13.54 1.09
N ASP A 25 -22.76 -12.76 2.15
CA ASP A 25 -23.05 -11.33 2.00
C ASP A 25 -21.84 -10.57 1.43
N THR A 26 -20.61 -11.02 1.78
CA THR A 26 -19.38 -10.50 1.21
C THR A 26 -19.26 -10.83 -0.29
N TRP A 27 -19.57 -12.06 -0.68
CA TRP A 27 -19.56 -12.47 -2.09
C TRP A 27 -20.59 -11.69 -2.92
N GLU A 28 -21.80 -11.56 -2.41
CA GLU A 28 -22.88 -10.78 -3.05
C GLU A 28 -22.48 -9.30 -3.22
N ARG A 29 -21.90 -8.67 -2.18
CA ARG A 29 -21.40 -7.29 -2.26
C ARG A 29 -20.35 -7.11 -3.36
N GLN A 30 -19.36 -8.01 -3.39
CA GLN A 30 -18.28 -7.96 -4.39
C GLN A 30 -18.82 -8.14 -5.80
N ALA A 31 -19.64 -9.18 -6.02
CA ALA A 31 -20.25 -9.46 -7.32
C ALA A 31 -21.11 -8.27 -7.81
N LYS A 32 -21.92 -7.71 -6.91
CA LYS A 32 -22.76 -6.55 -7.21
C LYS A 32 -21.95 -5.31 -7.56
N ALA A 33 -20.89 -5.05 -6.81
CA ALA A 33 -20.03 -3.89 -7.08
C ALA A 33 -19.22 -4.08 -8.37
N ALA A 34 -18.69 -5.26 -8.65
CA ALA A 34 -17.99 -5.56 -9.90
C ALA A 34 -18.92 -5.40 -11.12
N ALA A 35 -20.14 -5.90 -11.03
CA ALA A 35 -21.13 -5.77 -12.11
C ALA A 35 -21.65 -4.33 -12.29
N SER A 36 -21.50 -3.45 -11.28
CA SER A 36 -22.09 -2.10 -11.32
C SER A 36 -21.54 -1.21 -12.41
N VAL A 37 -20.28 -1.44 -12.82
CA VAL A 37 -19.58 -0.68 -13.86
C VAL A 37 -19.86 -1.17 -15.27
N GLU A 38 -20.56 -2.28 -15.40
CA GLU A 38 -20.86 -2.91 -16.67
C GLU A 38 -22.06 -2.28 -17.39
N ASN A 39 -22.13 -2.51 -18.71
CA ASN A 39 -23.26 -2.09 -19.53
C ASN A 39 -24.59 -2.70 -18.99
N PRO A 40 -25.66 -1.92 -18.88
CA PRO A 40 -26.94 -2.39 -18.34
C PRO A 40 -27.43 -3.75 -18.88
N SER A 41 -27.23 -4.00 -20.18
CA SER A 41 -27.63 -5.28 -20.80
C SER A 41 -26.82 -6.48 -20.34
N LYS A 42 -25.64 -6.30 -19.74
CA LYS A 42 -24.75 -7.37 -19.27
C LYS A 42 -24.67 -7.47 -17.75
N LYS A 43 -25.17 -6.48 -17.02
CA LYS A 43 -25.02 -6.41 -15.56
C LYS A 43 -25.49 -7.66 -14.83
N GLN A 44 -26.64 -8.20 -15.23
CA GLN A 44 -27.19 -9.38 -14.56
C GLN A 44 -26.30 -10.61 -14.78
N GLN A 45 -25.90 -10.85 -16.02
CA GLN A 45 -25.03 -11.99 -16.34
C GLN A 45 -23.68 -11.87 -15.62
N ILE A 46 -23.05 -10.72 -15.66
CA ILE A 46 -21.75 -10.47 -14.99
C ILE A 46 -21.88 -10.61 -13.46
N TYR A 47 -22.99 -10.15 -12.86
CA TYR A 47 -23.26 -10.39 -11.45
C TYR A 47 -23.32 -11.87 -11.11
N GLU A 48 -24.04 -12.66 -11.91
CA GLU A 48 -24.19 -14.10 -11.71
C GLU A 48 -22.85 -14.83 -11.87
N ASP A 49 -22.05 -14.45 -12.88
CA ASP A 49 -20.73 -15.01 -13.13
C ASP A 49 -19.76 -14.73 -11.96
N PHE A 50 -19.71 -13.49 -11.46
CA PHE A 50 -18.90 -13.17 -10.30
C PHE A 50 -19.40 -13.83 -9.02
N LEU A 51 -20.71 -13.91 -8.83
CA LEU A 51 -21.27 -14.58 -7.66
C LEU A 51 -20.93 -16.07 -7.67
N TRP A 52 -21.06 -16.73 -8.81
CA TRP A 52 -20.64 -18.13 -8.97
C TRP A 52 -19.14 -18.30 -8.69
N LEU A 53 -18.29 -17.42 -9.27
CA LEU A 53 -16.85 -17.50 -9.08
C LEU A 53 -16.45 -17.38 -7.60
N LEU A 54 -17.09 -16.49 -6.85
CA LEU A 54 -16.74 -16.23 -5.45
C LEU A 54 -17.37 -17.23 -4.49
N THR A 55 -18.55 -17.77 -4.82
CA THR A 55 -19.26 -18.73 -3.97
C THR A 55 -18.45 -20.00 -3.80
N ASP A 56 -18.42 -20.52 -2.58
CA ASP A 56 -17.67 -21.72 -2.20
C ASP A 56 -16.19 -21.71 -2.61
N PHE A 57 -15.64 -20.50 -2.86
CA PHE A 57 -14.23 -20.28 -3.22
C PHE A 57 -13.80 -20.92 -4.54
N HIS A 58 -14.68 -20.97 -5.56
CA HIS A 58 -14.25 -21.31 -6.92
C HIS A 58 -13.14 -20.36 -7.39
N GLY A 59 -13.17 -19.10 -6.94
CA GLY A 59 -12.12 -18.12 -7.04
C GLY A 59 -12.04 -17.25 -5.80
N ILE A 60 -10.86 -16.72 -5.50
CA ILE A 60 -10.63 -15.83 -4.35
C ILE A 60 -10.11 -14.50 -4.86
N ALA A 61 -10.85 -13.42 -4.59
CA ALA A 61 -10.40 -12.07 -4.90
C ALA A 61 -9.24 -11.65 -3.99
N GLY A 62 -8.37 -10.78 -4.50
CA GLY A 62 -7.29 -10.18 -3.73
C GLY A 62 -7.78 -9.52 -2.44
N GLY A 63 -6.95 -9.50 -1.40
CA GLY A 63 -7.35 -9.04 -0.07
C GLY A 63 -7.92 -7.61 -0.03
N ARG A 64 -7.42 -6.69 -0.87
CA ARG A 64 -7.95 -5.32 -1.00
C ARG A 64 -9.33 -5.29 -1.65
N ILE A 65 -9.54 -6.11 -2.67
CA ILE A 65 -10.84 -6.26 -3.33
C ILE A 65 -11.85 -6.76 -2.31
N THR A 66 -11.52 -7.84 -1.60
CA THR A 66 -12.41 -8.44 -0.58
C THR A 66 -12.74 -7.46 0.55
N ALA A 67 -11.78 -6.66 0.99
CA ALA A 67 -11.96 -5.73 2.09
C ALA A 67 -12.72 -4.45 1.71
N ASN A 68 -12.59 -3.98 0.45
CA ASN A 68 -12.99 -2.62 0.09
C ASN A 68 -14.05 -2.52 -1.01
N LEU A 69 -14.07 -3.45 -1.99
CA LEU A 69 -14.96 -3.36 -3.13
C LEU A 69 -16.43 -3.34 -2.68
N GLY A 70 -17.15 -2.26 -3.02
CA GLY A 70 -18.57 -2.09 -2.70
C GLY A 70 -18.86 -1.82 -1.22
N VAL A 71 -17.87 -1.50 -0.40
CA VAL A 71 -18.07 -1.08 1.00
C VAL A 71 -18.33 0.41 1.04
N GLU A 72 -19.47 0.79 1.59
CA GLU A 72 -19.87 2.18 1.77
C GLU A 72 -18.86 2.95 2.64
N GLY A 73 -18.46 4.16 2.22
CA GLY A 73 -17.47 4.99 2.90
C GLY A 73 -16.02 4.59 2.67
N ARG A 74 -15.75 3.67 1.74
CA ARG A 74 -14.39 3.23 1.38
C ARG A 74 -14.04 3.47 -0.10
N GLU A 75 -14.75 4.37 -0.75
CA GLU A 75 -14.60 4.67 -2.18
C GLU A 75 -13.21 5.25 -2.53
N ALA A 76 -12.54 5.89 -1.56
CA ALA A 76 -11.19 6.44 -1.72
C ALA A 76 -10.05 5.43 -1.45
N THR A 77 -10.38 4.19 -1.06
CA THR A 77 -9.36 3.16 -0.86
C THR A 77 -9.06 2.42 -2.15
N THR A 78 -7.78 2.03 -2.34
CA THR A 78 -7.41 1.26 -3.52
C THR A 78 -7.89 -0.20 -3.46
N LEU A 79 -8.17 -0.76 -4.63
CA LEU A 79 -8.42 -2.19 -4.81
C LEU A 79 -7.14 -2.97 -5.17
N PHE A 80 -6.06 -2.27 -5.50
CA PHE A 80 -4.75 -2.87 -5.74
C PHE A 80 -3.94 -3.00 -4.45
N ASN A 81 -3.19 -4.09 -4.32
CA ASN A 81 -2.41 -4.33 -3.11
C ASN A 81 -1.14 -3.46 -3.05
N CYS A 82 -0.40 -3.37 -4.15
CA CYS A 82 0.91 -2.74 -4.21
C CYS A 82 1.09 -1.93 -5.49
N TYR A 83 1.89 -0.88 -5.39
CA TYR A 83 2.28 0.00 -6.48
C TYR A 83 3.80 0.10 -6.53
N VAL A 84 4.35 0.03 -7.73
CA VAL A 84 5.75 0.35 -8.00
C VAL A 84 5.80 1.75 -8.58
N HIS A 85 6.62 2.60 -7.98
CA HIS A 85 6.82 3.97 -8.44
C HIS A 85 8.19 4.11 -9.09
N ASN A 86 8.20 4.68 -10.30
CA ASN A 86 9.41 4.98 -11.04
C ASN A 86 9.57 6.51 -11.13
N PRO A 87 10.68 7.08 -10.67
CA PRO A 87 10.91 8.52 -10.76
C PRO A 87 10.89 9.06 -12.20
N ALA A 88 11.19 8.24 -13.21
CA ALA A 88 11.06 8.64 -14.61
C ALA A 88 9.62 9.01 -15.02
N ASP A 89 8.61 8.48 -14.32
CA ASP A 89 7.21 8.73 -14.63
C ASP A 89 6.74 10.14 -14.23
N ILE A 90 7.49 10.84 -13.38
CA ILE A 90 7.15 12.21 -12.95
C ILE A 90 7.62 13.31 -13.92
N GLY A 91 8.30 12.93 -15.01
CA GLY A 91 8.64 13.83 -16.11
C GLY A 91 9.77 14.85 -15.83
N TYR A 92 10.50 14.71 -14.74
CA TYR A 92 11.68 15.55 -14.49
C TYR A 92 12.89 15.09 -15.30
N LYS A 93 13.65 16.04 -15.84
CA LYS A 93 14.95 15.74 -16.47
C LYS A 93 15.99 15.30 -15.45
N ASP A 94 15.95 15.91 -14.27
CA ASP A 94 16.82 15.60 -13.13
C ASP A 94 15.95 15.10 -11.97
N VAL A 95 15.71 13.80 -11.94
CA VAL A 95 14.94 13.15 -10.88
C VAL A 95 15.67 13.20 -9.53
N ASP A 96 17.01 13.23 -9.52
CA ASP A 96 17.86 13.38 -8.34
C ASP A 96 17.98 14.87 -7.93
N SER A 97 16.88 15.57 -7.94
CA SER A 97 16.71 16.91 -7.43
C SER A 97 15.78 16.90 -6.21
N ILE A 98 15.84 17.97 -5.39
CA ILE A 98 14.88 18.10 -4.28
C ILE A 98 13.44 18.06 -4.78
N HIS A 99 13.14 18.65 -5.93
CA HIS A 99 11.81 18.55 -6.54
C HIS A 99 11.42 17.10 -6.84
N GLY A 100 12.26 16.35 -7.55
CA GLY A 100 12.02 14.96 -7.87
C GLY A 100 11.88 14.07 -6.63
N ILE A 101 12.79 14.23 -5.67
CA ILE A 101 12.77 13.48 -4.40
C ILE A 101 11.46 13.73 -3.63
N TYR A 102 11.02 14.98 -3.48
CA TYR A 102 9.81 15.31 -2.74
C TYR A 102 8.52 14.95 -3.51
N ASP A 103 8.52 14.97 -4.83
CA ASP A 103 7.37 14.47 -5.60
C ASP A 103 7.22 12.95 -5.48
N MET A 104 8.32 12.20 -5.43
CA MET A 104 8.27 10.76 -5.11
C MET A 104 7.81 10.50 -3.67
N LEU A 105 8.23 11.32 -2.71
CA LEU A 105 7.74 11.26 -1.33
C LEU A 105 6.25 11.56 -1.25
N LYS A 106 5.74 12.54 -2.00
CA LYS A 106 4.32 12.83 -2.13
C LYS A 106 3.55 11.66 -2.73
N ALA A 107 4.09 11.03 -3.78
CA ALA A 107 3.48 9.84 -4.39
C ALA A 107 3.35 8.69 -3.37
N GLN A 108 4.40 8.45 -2.55
CA GLN A 108 4.34 7.50 -1.43
C GLN A 108 3.20 7.86 -0.47
N ALA A 109 3.11 9.11 -0.04
CA ALA A 109 2.11 9.56 0.92
C ALA A 109 0.67 9.32 0.42
N LEU A 110 0.41 9.63 -0.87
CA LEU A 110 -0.89 9.42 -1.50
C LEU A 110 -1.22 7.93 -1.65
N THR A 111 -0.24 7.11 -2.01
CA THR A 111 -0.40 5.65 -2.10
C THR A 111 -0.73 5.03 -0.74
N LEU A 112 0.01 5.40 0.30
CA LEU A 112 -0.25 4.90 1.66
C LEU A 112 -1.59 5.40 2.21
N LYS A 113 -2.00 6.63 1.89
CA LYS A 113 -3.30 7.18 2.26
C LYS A 113 -4.46 6.36 1.67
N SER A 114 -4.29 5.87 0.44
CA SER A 114 -5.29 4.99 -0.21
C SER A 114 -5.19 3.53 0.27
N GLU A 115 -4.40 3.23 1.27
CA GLU A 115 -4.09 1.89 1.79
C GLU A 115 -3.29 0.99 0.83
N GLY A 116 -2.68 1.55 -0.23
CA GLY A 116 -1.78 0.82 -1.13
C GLY A 116 -0.42 0.53 -0.50
N GLY A 117 0.23 -0.57 -0.88
CA GLY A 117 1.65 -0.79 -0.62
C GLY A 117 2.50 0.04 -1.61
N TYR A 118 3.67 0.49 -1.16
CA TYR A 118 4.58 1.32 -1.96
C TYR A 118 5.91 0.61 -2.18
N GLY A 119 6.38 0.57 -3.42
CA GLY A 119 7.71 0.05 -3.78
C GLY A 119 8.45 1.01 -4.69
N MET A 120 9.75 1.21 -4.46
CA MET A 120 10.60 2.05 -5.29
C MET A 120 12.05 1.57 -5.25
N ASN A 121 12.71 1.65 -6.42
CA ASN A 121 14.15 1.56 -6.53
C ASN A 121 14.76 2.95 -6.26
N PHE A 122 15.64 3.04 -5.25
CA PHE A 122 16.25 4.29 -4.79
C PHE A 122 17.60 4.62 -5.45
N SER A 123 18.09 3.78 -6.36
CA SER A 123 19.42 3.90 -6.97
C SER A 123 19.61 5.15 -7.85
N TRP A 124 18.55 5.86 -8.15
CA TRP A 124 18.59 7.14 -8.87
C TRP A 124 19.02 8.32 -8.00
N ILE A 125 19.00 8.16 -6.66
CA ILE A 125 19.50 9.17 -5.73
C ILE A 125 21.03 9.05 -5.64
N ARG A 126 21.75 10.14 -5.82
CA ARG A 126 23.21 10.16 -5.73
C ARG A 126 23.70 9.76 -4.33
N PRO A 127 24.85 9.07 -4.23
CA PRO A 127 25.39 8.62 -2.95
C PRO A 127 25.86 9.77 -2.06
N ALA A 128 25.91 9.50 -0.76
CA ALA A 128 26.41 10.43 0.25
C ALA A 128 27.77 11.02 -0.11
N GLY A 129 27.96 12.30 0.21
CA GLY A 129 29.22 13.02 -0.03
C GLY A 129 29.41 13.54 -1.46
N MET A 130 28.56 13.23 -2.41
CA MET A 130 28.62 13.85 -3.74
C MET A 130 28.32 15.34 -3.69
N TYR A 131 29.03 16.11 -4.53
CA TYR A 131 28.91 17.55 -4.58
C TYR A 131 27.59 18.01 -5.20
N VAL A 132 26.98 19.00 -4.57
CA VAL A 132 25.76 19.67 -5.05
C VAL A 132 26.13 21.06 -5.58
N ALA A 133 26.24 21.19 -6.90
CA ALA A 133 26.79 22.37 -7.57
C ALA A 133 26.06 23.68 -7.24
N GLY A 134 24.73 23.64 -7.05
CA GLY A 134 23.92 24.85 -6.85
C GLY A 134 24.14 25.54 -5.49
N ILE A 135 24.63 24.81 -4.49
CA ILE A 135 24.76 25.32 -3.11
C ILE A 135 26.17 25.12 -2.50
N GLY A 136 27.11 24.54 -3.26
CA GLY A 136 28.47 24.30 -2.77
C GLY A 136 28.56 23.32 -1.59
N SER A 137 27.60 22.43 -1.44
CA SER A 137 27.49 21.48 -0.33
C SER A 137 27.59 20.03 -0.84
N ARG A 138 27.45 19.07 0.06
CA ARG A 138 27.44 17.64 -0.24
C ARG A 138 26.09 17.02 0.12
N THR A 139 25.63 16.05 -0.69
CA THR A 139 24.36 15.34 -0.43
C THR A 139 24.50 14.41 0.77
N PRO A 140 23.41 14.23 1.55
CA PRO A 140 23.38 13.26 2.65
C PRO A 140 23.27 11.79 2.19
N GLY A 141 22.93 11.54 0.90
CA GLY A 141 22.84 10.20 0.32
C GLY A 141 21.48 9.50 0.43
N VAL A 142 21.42 8.28 -0.10
CA VAL A 142 20.19 7.50 -0.25
C VAL A 142 19.55 7.18 1.09
N LEU A 143 20.33 6.68 2.04
CA LEU A 143 19.78 6.23 3.33
C LEU A 143 19.16 7.37 4.13
N ALA A 144 19.77 8.54 4.11
CA ALA A 144 19.23 9.73 4.77
C ALA A 144 17.90 10.18 4.13
N PHE A 145 17.78 10.12 2.81
CA PHE A 145 16.51 10.38 2.16
C PHE A 145 15.46 9.30 2.45
N MET A 146 15.82 8.02 2.49
CA MET A 146 14.90 6.95 2.87
C MET A 146 14.29 7.14 4.26
N GLU A 147 15.00 7.78 5.19
CA GLU A 147 14.46 8.13 6.51
C GLU A 147 13.28 9.11 6.42
N LEU A 148 13.20 9.98 5.40
CA LEU A 148 12.01 10.80 5.14
C LEU A 148 10.79 9.94 4.78
N TRP A 149 10.97 8.92 3.93
CA TRP A 149 9.91 7.95 3.60
C TRP A 149 9.46 7.18 4.84
N GLU A 150 10.40 6.80 5.69
CA GLU A 150 10.10 6.13 6.96
C GLU A 150 9.23 7.00 7.87
N ILE A 151 9.63 8.27 8.07
CA ILE A 151 8.90 9.23 8.93
C ILE A 151 7.54 9.56 8.32
N SER A 152 7.47 9.81 7.00
CA SER A 152 6.23 10.04 6.27
C SER A 152 5.26 8.88 6.45
N SER A 153 5.74 7.65 6.23
CA SER A 153 4.94 6.44 6.44
C SER A 153 4.42 6.33 7.87
N LYS A 154 5.27 6.49 8.86
CA LYS A 154 4.88 6.48 10.29
C LYS A 154 3.83 7.56 10.59
N THR A 155 3.97 8.74 10.00
CA THR A 155 3.06 9.87 10.23
C THR A 155 1.68 9.61 9.62
N ILE A 156 1.63 9.18 8.35
CA ILE A 156 0.37 8.93 7.64
C ILE A 156 -0.39 7.74 8.23
N THR A 157 0.32 6.70 8.66
CA THR A 157 -0.32 5.51 9.24
C THR A 157 -0.68 5.65 10.71
N ARG A 158 -0.09 6.60 11.46
CA ARG A 158 -0.42 6.86 12.89
C ARG A 158 -1.85 7.31 13.11
N GLY A 159 -2.44 8.05 12.18
CA GLY A 159 -3.84 8.48 12.25
C GLY A 159 -4.81 7.32 12.43
N SER A 160 -4.48 6.17 11.87
CA SER A 160 -5.27 4.94 12.00
C SER A 160 -5.13 4.26 13.38
N GLU A 161 -4.06 4.51 14.12
CA GLU A 161 -3.83 3.91 15.46
C GLU A 161 -4.58 4.67 16.57
N LYS A 162 -4.61 6.00 16.50
CA LYS A 162 -5.26 6.85 17.52
C LYS A 162 -6.78 6.97 17.36
N ILE A 163 -7.31 6.82 16.13
CA ILE A 163 -8.75 6.89 15.87
C ILE A 163 -9.48 5.67 16.47
N ILE A 164 -8.79 4.56 16.72
CA ILE A 164 -9.38 3.38 17.33
C ILE A 164 -9.95 3.68 18.73
N ASP A 165 -9.39 4.65 19.45
CA ASP A 165 -9.88 5.04 20.78
C ASP A 165 -11.12 5.95 20.74
N TYR A 166 -11.42 6.57 19.57
CA TYR A 166 -12.57 7.46 19.37
C TYR A 166 -13.74 6.83 18.59
N ILE A 167 -13.54 5.66 17.98
CA ILE A 167 -14.61 4.96 17.26
C ILE A 167 -15.44 4.18 18.28
N ARG A 168 -16.76 4.42 18.28
CA ARG A 168 -17.75 3.77 19.14
C ARG A 168 -17.50 2.26 19.21
N GLU A 169 -17.61 1.71 20.43
CA GLU A 169 -17.62 0.27 20.67
C GLU A 169 -18.52 -0.44 19.65
N GLY A 170 -17.93 -1.24 18.78
CA GLY A 170 -18.63 -2.01 17.73
C GLY A 170 -18.08 -1.89 16.31
N GLU A 171 -17.29 -0.85 15.99
CA GLU A 171 -16.79 -0.59 14.61
C GLU A 171 -15.26 -0.72 14.48
N LYS A 172 -14.61 -1.56 15.26
CA LYS A 172 -13.17 -1.79 15.18
C LYS A 172 -12.79 -2.53 13.90
N LYS A 173 -12.80 -1.83 12.77
CA LYS A 173 -12.20 -2.35 11.55
C LYS A 173 -10.70 -2.09 11.57
N LYS A 174 -9.91 -3.15 11.50
CA LYS A 174 -8.45 -3.07 11.43
C LYS A 174 -8.05 -2.43 10.10
N ILE A 175 -7.64 -1.15 10.13
CA ILE A 175 -7.12 -0.46 8.96
C ILE A 175 -5.79 -1.10 8.59
N ARG A 176 -5.68 -1.63 7.37
CA ARG A 176 -4.43 -2.22 6.89
C ARG A 176 -3.40 -1.13 6.65
N LYS A 177 -2.26 -1.23 7.32
CA LYS A 177 -1.12 -0.36 7.10
C LYS A 177 -0.48 -0.71 5.75
N GLY A 178 -0.18 0.29 4.93
CA GLY A 178 0.61 0.09 3.73
C GLY A 178 2.03 -0.37 4.10
N ALA A 179 2.52 -1.40 3.42
CA ALA A 179 3.91 -1.82 3.51
C ALA A 179 4.75 -1.02 2.51
N GLN A 180 6.06 -0.88 2.78
CA GLN A 180 7.00 -0.25 1.87
C GLN A 180 8.10 -1.23 1.49
N MET A 181 8.57 -1.13 0.25
CA MET A 181 9.75 -1.83 -0.23
C MET A 181 10.72 -0.83 -0.84
N GLY A 182 11.98 -0.88 -0.40
CA GLY A 182 13.09 -0.14 -0.98
C GLY A 182 14.05 -1.11 -1.66
N ILE A 183 14.44 -0.78 -2.89
CA ILE A 183 15.44 -1.50 -3.66
C ILE A 183 16.65 -0.59 -3.82
N LEU A 184 17.84 -1.13 -3.69
CA LEU A 184 19.09 -0.48 -4.08
C LEU A 184 19.91 -1.45 -4.93
N GLU A 185 20.36 -0.97 -6.08
CA GLU A 185 21.16 -1.77 -7.00
C GLU A 185 22.54 -2.07 -6.43
N ILE A 186 23.05 -3.28 -6.71
CA ILE A 186 24.31 -3.76 -6.17
C ILE A 186 25.52 -2.91 -6.52
N TRP A 187 25.46 -2.18 -7.62
CA TRP A 187 26.52 -1.25 -8.05
C TRP A 187 26.52 0.10 -7.33
N HIS A 188 25.48 0.38 -6.52
CA HIS A 188 25.37 1.68 -5.85
C HIS A 188 26.40 1.82 -4.73
N PRO A 189 27.12 2.96 -4.61
CA PRO A 189 28.19 3.11 -3.62
C PRO A 189 27.77 2.94 -2.16
N GLU A 190 26.50 3.15 -1.80
CA GLU A 190 25.97 2.97 -0.45
C GLU A 190 25.36 1.56 -0.23
N ILE A 191 25.67 0.56 -1.08
CA ILE A 191 25.00 -0.74 -0.99
C ILE A 191 25.33 -1.49 0.31
N GLU A 192 26.55 -1.41 0.80
CA GLU A 192 26.95 -2.06 2.06
C GLU A 192 26.19 -1.44 3.25
N ASP A 193 26.16 -0.11 3.34
CA ASP A 193 25.41 0.63 4.36
C ASP A 193 23.90 0.32 4.28
N PHE A 194 23.37 0.14 3.06
CA PHE A 194 21.97 -0.23 2.85
C PHE A 194 21.66 -1.63 3.36
N ILE A 195 22.51 -2.60 3.10
CA ILE A 195 22.37 -3.98 3.58
C ILE A 195 22.37 -3.99 5.12
N GLU A 196 23.25 -3.20 5.74
CA GLU A 196 23.42 -3.13 7.19
C GLU A 196 22.43 -2.19 7.88
N ALA A 197 21.65 -1.39 7.13
CA ALA A 197 20.81 -0.32 7.68
C ALA A 197 19.87 -0.79 8.81
N LYS A 198 19.35 -2.01 8.72
CA LYS A 198 18.42 -2.58 9.70
C LYS A 198 19.09 -3.20 10.93
N LEU A 199 20.41 -3.33 10.96
CA LEU A 199 21.13 -3.73 12.15
C LEU A 199 21.03 -2.68 13.25
N THR A 200 20.85 -1.41 12.87
CA THR A 200 20.56 -0.33 13.80
C THR A 200 19.08 -0.34 14.16
N LYS A 201 18.77 -0.62 15.43
CA LYS A 201 17.40 -0.65 15.94
C LYS A 201 16.68 0.68 15.69
N GLY A 202 15.48 0.61 15.14
CA GLY A 202 14.65 1.79 14.85
C GLY A 202 14.85 2.37 13.44
N ARG A 203 15.86 1.93 12.70
CA ARG A 203 16.18 2.45 11.36
C ARG A 203 15.45 1.64 10.29
N LEU A 204 14.77 2.31 9.37
CA LEU A 204 14.04 1.74 8.22
C LEU A 204 13.11 0.55 8.57
N GLU A 205 12.51 0.57 9.76
CA GLU A 205 11.63 -0.52 10.25
C GLU A 205 10.40 -0.75 9.39
N LYS A 206 9.91 0.31 8.71
CA LYS A 206 8.73 0.23 7.84
C LYS A 206 9.05 -0.24 6.42
N PHE A 207 10.33 -0.42 6.11
CA PHE A 207 10.76 -0.92 4.82
C PHE A 207 11.04 -2.42 4.85
N ASN A 208 10.69 -3.10 3.76
CA ASN A 208 11.39 -4.29 3.30
C ASN A 208 12.52 -3.81 2.38
N LEU A 209 13.75 -4.25 2.63
CA LEU A 209 14.92 -3.89 1.82
C LEU A 209 15.29 -5.05 0.90
N SER A 210 15.61 -4.74 -0.34
CA SER A 210 16.06 -5.71 -1.35
C SER A 210 17.21 -5.15 -2.16
N VAL A 211 18.20 -5.98 -2.45
CA VAL A 211 19.28 -5.67 -3.40
C VAL A 211 18.78 -6.02 -4.79
N GLY A 212 18.97 -5.11 -5.77
CA GLY A 212 18.63 -5.28 -7.17
C GLY A 212 19.82 -5.62 -8.04
#